data_24e2b11f26be114211ffa02a8b71edda
#
_entry.id   24e2b11f26be114211ffa02a8b71edda
#
_cell.length_a   1.000
_cell.length_b   1.000
_cell.length_c   1.000
_cell.angle_alpha   90.00
_cell.angle_beta   90.00
_cell.angle_gamma   90.00
#
_symmetry.space_group_name_H-M   'P 1'
#
loop_
_entity.id
_entity.type
_entity.pdbx_description
1 polymer ?
#
loop_
_entity_poly.entity_id
_entity_poly.type
_entity_poly.pdbx_seq_one_letter_code
_entity_poly.pdbx_strand_id
1 'polypeptide(L)'
;MSTPSKKALVIGAGFAGMSVATFLAKKGWSVTVIEKHNLPGGRARKFEAEGFTFDMGPSWYWMPDVFERYFAAFGKKVSDFYKLKRLDPSYRVYFDETHWDMPANYTELAALLESVEPGAAKALDQFMEEAKYKYDIGVGKLVHQPGISLKEFIDIDLIKGVFKLDVFQSMKKHV
;
A
#
# COMPACT_ATOMS: atom_id res chain seq x y z
N MET A 1 -1.22 23.74 38.47
CA MET A 1 -1.67 24.35 37.20
C MET A 1 -1.25 23.42 36.10
N SER A 2 -2.18 22.82 35.37
CA SER A 2 -1.85 21.95 34.23
C SER A 2 -1.25 22.80 33.12
N THR A 3 -0.08 22.42 32.61
CA THR A 3 0.54 23.04 31.43
C THR A 3 -0.48 23.05 30.30
N PRO A 4 -0.74 24.19 29.63
CA PRO A 4 -1.69 24.19 28.52
C PRO A 4 -1.27 23.19 27.45
N SER A 5 -2.17 22.29 27.05
CA SER A 5 -1.88 21.30 26.03
C SER A 5 -1.54 21.98 24.69
N LYS A 6 -0.47 21.57 24.03
CA LYS A 6 -0.15 22.05 22.71
C LYS A 6 -1.33 21.78 21.77
N LYS A 7 -1.63 22.72 20.89
CA LYS A 7 -2.72 22.58 19.90
C LYS A 7 -2.16 22.37 18.50
N ALA A 8 -2.82 21.54 17.73
CA ALA A 8 -2.50 21.32 16.32
C ALA A 8 -3.77 21.33 15.46
N LEU A 9 -3.65 21.90 14.27
CA LEU A 9 -4.67 21.86 13.23
C LEU A 9 -4.12 21.05 12.07
N VAL A 10 -4.83 19.96 11.69
CA VAL A 10 -4.48 19.09 10.57
C VAL A 10 -5.50 19.32 9.47
N ILE A 11 -5.04 19.64 8.27
CA ILE A 11 -5.90 19.87 7.11
C ILE A 11 -5.89 18.62 6.24
N GLY A 12 -7.06 18.00 6.11
CA GLY A 12 -7.30 16.77 5.35
C GLY A 12 -7.31 15.52 6.24
N ALA A 13 -8.38 14.71 6.09
CA ALA A 13 -8.58 13.44 6.79
C ALA A 13 -8.29 12.23 5.88
N GLY A 14 -7.27 12.30 5.03
CA GLY A 14 -6.68 11.15 4.36
C GLY A 14 -5.74 10.37 5.29
N PHE A 15 -5.13 9.27 4.82
CA PHE A 15 -4.22 8.44 5.64
C PHE A 15 -3.12 9.25 6.32
N ALA A 16 -2.45 10.14 5.59
CA ALA A 16 -1.38 10.97 6.15
C ALA A 16 -1.88 11.90 7.26
N GLY A 17 -2.99 12.61 7.01
CA GLY A 17 -3.56 13.53 8.00
C GLY A 17 -4.06 12.82 9.25
N MET A 18 -4.78 11.71 9.09
CA MET A 18 -5.24 10.89 10.22
C MET A 18 -4.07 10.31 11.02
N SER A 19 -3.02 9.83 10.33
CA SER A 19 -1.82 9.31 11.00
C SER A 19 -1.14 10.40 11.82
N VAL A 20 -0.87 11.57 11.25
CA VAL A 20 -0.26 12.69 11.97
C VAL A 20 -1.12 13.09 13.16
N ALA A 21 -2.44 13.22 12.98
CA ALA A 21 -3.37 13.61 14.03
C ALA A 21 -3.33 12.63 15.22
N THR A 22 -3.38 11.33 14.95
CA THR A 22 -3.36 10.30 16.01
C THR A 22 -2.03 10.24 16.75
N PHE A 23 -0.89 10.38 16.05
CA PHE A 23 0.41 10.43 16.71
C PHE A 23 0.60 11.71 17.56
N LEU A 24 0.10 12.86 17.10
CA LEU A 24 0.11 14.09 17.92
C LEU A 24 -0.79 13.93 19.14
N ALA A 25 -2.00 13.39 18.98
CA ALA A 25 -2.91 13.11 20.10
C ALA A 25 -2.27 12.16 21.13
N LYS A 26 -1.59 11.10 20.66
CA LYS A 26 -0.83 10.18 21.53
C LYS A 26 0.24 10.90 22.35
N LYS A 27 0.81 11.98 21.81
CA LYS A 27 1.77 12.85 22.53
C LYS A 27 1.12 13.90 23.43
N GLY A 28 -0.19 13.84 23.63
CA GLY A 28 -0.94 14.75 24.52
C GLY A 28 -1.30 16.10 23.89
N TRP A 29 -1.24 16.24 22.57
CA TRP A 29 -1.68 17.43 21.88
C TRP A 29 -3.21 17.45 21.72
N SER A 30 -3.82 18.62 21.80
CA SER A 30 -5.20 18.84 21.38
C SER A 30 -5.21 19.02 19.87
N VAL A 31 -5.77 18.04 19.14
CA VAL A 31 -5.72 18.02 17.67
C VAL A 31 -7.11 18.24 17.10
N THR A 32 -7.20 19.17 16.14
CA THR A 32 -8.39 19.38 15.31
C THR A 32 -8.06 18.97 13.88
N VAL A 33 -8.91 18.13 13.27
CA VAL A 33 -8.79 17.74 11.85
C VAL A 33 -9.91 18.43 11.07
N ILE A 34 -9.54 19.09 9.97
CA ILE A 34 -10.50 19.70 9.04
C ILE A 34 -10.46 18.91 7.73
N GLU A 35 -11.63 18.44 7.29
CA GLU A 35 -11.82 17.72 6.03
C GLU A 35 -12.84 18.48 5.16
N LYS A 36 -12.55 18.60 3.84
CA LYS A 36 -13.43 19.29 2.90
C LYS A 36 -14.62 18.45 2.45
N HIS A 37 -14.53 17.13 2.55
CA HIS A 37 -15.58 16.19 2.20
C HIS A 37 -16.38 15.77 3.43
N ASN A 38 -17.57 15.24 3.18
CA ASN A 38 -18.45 14.75 4.25
C ASN A 38 -17.92 13.49 4.95
N LEU A 39 -16.99 12.76 4.31
CA LEU A 39 -16.39 11.54 4.85
C LEU A 39 -14.86 11.63 4.84
N PRO A 40 -14.19 11.10 5.87
CA PRO A 40 -12.75 10.93 5.87
C PRO A 40 -12.31 9.84 4.89
N GLY A 41 -10.99 9.69 4.70
CA GLY A 41 -10.39 8.64 3.87
C GLY A 41 -9.61 9.18 2.67
N GLY A 42 -9.88 10.41 2.24
CA GLY A 42 -9.17 11.02 1.11
C GLY A 42 -9.38 10.23 -0.19
N ARG A 43 -8.30 9.72 -0.77
CA ARG A 43 -8.34 8.88 -1.99
C ARG A 43 -8.81 7.44 -1.74
N ALA A 44 -8.91 7.01 -0.50
CA ALA A 44 -9.40 5.68 -0.11
C ALA A 44 -10.74 5.78 0.66
N ARG A 45 -11.53 6.81 0.38
CA ARG A 45 -12.87 6.94 0.95
C ARG A 45 -13.86 6.03 0.22
N LYS A 46 -14.94 5.71 0.87
CA LYS A 46 -16.10 5.06 0.25
C LYS A 46 -17.09 6.08 -0.29
N PHE A 47 -17.92 5.67 -1.22
CA PHE A 47 -19.14 6.38 -1.56
C PHE A 47 -20.33 5.40 -1.64
N GLU A 48 -21.53 5.89 -1.39
CA GLU A 48 -22.75 5.09 -1.41
C GLU A 48 -23.75 5.71 -2.38
N ALA A 49 -24.32 4.88 -3.24
CA ALA A 49 -25.37 5.27 -4.18
C ALA A 49 -26.34 4.11 -4.40
N GLU A 50 -27.65 4.41 -4.39
CA GLU A 50 -28.74 3.45 -4.70
C GLU A 50 -28.67 2.14 -3.89
N GLY A 51 -28.22 2.21 -2.63
CA GLY A 51 -28.06 1.05 -1.76
C GLY A 51 -26.76 0.24 -1.95
N PHE A 52 -25.90 0.67 -2.87
CA PHE A 52 -24.58 0.07 -3.07
C PHE A 52 -23.49 0.88 -2.38
N THR A 53 -22.46 0.19 -1.93
CA THR A 53 -21.23 0.80 -1.37
C THR A 53 -20.06 0.53 -2.30
N PHE A 54 -19.29 1.58 -2.63
CA PHE A 54 -18.13 1.51 -3.51
C PHE A 54 -16.89 2.05 -2.81
N ASP A 55 -15.77 1.36 -2.97
CA ASP A 55 -14.48 1.90 -2.61
C ASP A 55 -14.00 2.87 -3.70
N MET A 56 -13.64 4.09 -3.30
CA MET A 56 -13.10 5.09 -4.20
C MET A 56 -11.58 5.04 -4.17
N GLY A 57 -10.97 4.26 -5.03
CA GLY A 57 -9.52 4.14 -5.10
C GLY A 57 -9.06 2.70 -5.05
N PRO A 58 -8.07 2.34 -4.19
CA PRO A 58 -7.58 0.98 -4.14
C PRO A 58 -8.68 0.01 -3.70
N SER A 59 -8.96 -0.99 -4.55
CA SER A 59 -9.90 -2.08 -4.24
C SER A 59 -9.24 -3.24 -3.49
N TRP A 60 -7.91 -3.20 -3.35
CA TRP A 60 -7.12 -4.20 -2.64
C TRP A 60 -6.50 -3.63 -1.37
N TYR A 61 -6.33 -4.50 -0.38
CA TYR A 61 -5.65 -4.16 0.85
C TYR A 61 -4.13 -4.23 0.65
N TRP A 62 -3.54 -3.08 0.35
CA TRP A 62 -2.12 -2.93 0.07
C TRP A 62 -1.30 -2.76 1.34
N MET A 63 -0.08 -3.31 1.35
CA MET A 63 0.92 -3.11 2.40
C MET A 63 0.37 -3.37 3.81
N PRO A 64 -0.12 -4.59 4.10
CA PRO A 64 -0.71 -4.93 5.40
C PRO A 64 0.25 -4.66 6.57
N ASP A 65 1.55 -4.84 6.37
CA ASP A 65 2.60 -4.57 7.35
C ASP A 65 2.64 -3.10 7.81
N VAL A 66 2.30 -2.15 6.93
CA VAL A 66 2.23 -0.73 7.28
C VAL A 66 1.06 -0.45 8.23
N PHE A 67 -0.10 -1.06 7.99
CA PHE A 67 -1.24 -0.96 8.89
C PHE A 67 -0.96 -1.65 10.22
N GLU A 68 -0.36 -2.82 10.20
CA GLU A 68 0.04 -3.54 11.42
C GLU A 68 0.99 -2.70 12.28
N ARG A 69 2.00 -2.09 11.70
CA ARG A 69 2.92 -1.18 12.40
C ARG A 69 2.21 0.04 12.95
N TYR A 70 1.27 0.61 12.19
CA TYR A 70 0.48 1.75 12.65
C TYR A 70 -0.33 1.40 13.89
N PHE A 71 -1.12 0.34 13.87
CA PHE A 71 -1.95 -0.06 15.01
C PHE A 71 -1.09 -0.51 16.20
N ALA A 72 0.01 -1.23 15.95
CA ALA A 72 0.95 -1.63 17.00
C ALA A 72 1.55 -0.44 17.74
N ALA A 73 1.78 0.70 17.07
CA ALA A 73 2.24 1.92 17.71
C ALA A 73 1.25 2.44 18.77
N PHE A 74 -0.01 2.03 18.73
CA PHE A 74 -1.05 2.35 19.71
C PHE A 74 -1.40 1.17 20.63
N GLY A 75 -0.62 0.07 20.60
CA GLY A 75 -0.89 -1.13 21.38
C GLY A 75 -2.14 -1.90 20.91
N LYS A 76 -2.47 -1.76 19.62
CA LYS A 76 -3.63 -2.38 18.97
C LYS A 76 -3.19 -3.29 17.83
N LYS A 77 -4.11 -4.15 17.39
CA LYS A 77 -3.97 -4.99 16.21
C LYS A 77 -4.98 -4.57 15.15
N VAL A 78 -4.68 -4.82 13.89
CA VAL A 78 -5.62 -4.60 12.78
C VAL A 78 -6.95 -5.32 13.03
N SER A 79 -6.89 -6.56 13.52
CA SER A 79 -8.06 -7.39 13.83
C SER A 79 -8.99 -6.83 14.92
N ASP A 80 -8.54 -5.85 15.72
CA ASP A 80 -9.40 -5.17 16.70
C ASP A 80 -10.42 -4.23 16.04
N PHE A 81 -10.18 -3.87 14.77
CA PHE A 81 -10.98 -2.88 14.04
C PHE A 81 -11.74 -3.46 12.86
N TYR A 82 -11.13 -4.39 12.11
CA TYR A 82 -11.76 -5.03 10.96
C TYR A 82 -11.17 -6.42 10.68
N LYS A 83 -11.94 -7.22 9.96
CA LYS A 83 -11.53 -8.56 9.53
C LYS A 83 -11.21 -8.55 8.04
N LEU A 84 -10.05 -9.05 7.69
CA LEU A 84 -9.66 -9.28 6.31
C LEU A 84 -10.07 -10.68 5.86
N LYS A 85 -10.57 -10.79 4.64
CA LYS A 85 -10.85 -12.07 3.98
C LYS A 85 -10.00 -12.15 2.71
N ARG A 86 -9.15 -13.18 2.63
CA ARG A 86 -8.48 -13.51 1.38
C ARG A 86 -9.50 -14.04 0.38
N LEU A 87 -9.55 -13.43 -0.79
CA LEU A 87 -10.44 -13.91 -1.87
C LEU A 87 -9.71 -14.98 -2.68
N ASP A 88 -10.45 -16.00 -3.08
CA ASP A 88 -10.02 -17.02 -4.01
C ASP A 88 -11.22 -17.42 -4.90
N PRO A 89 -11.16 -17.18 -6.21
CA PRO A 89 -10.08 -16.50 -6.93
C PRO A 89 -9.88 -15.05 -6.43
N SER A 90 -8.64 -14.56 -6.51
CA SER A 90 -8.29 -13.19 -6.10
C SER A 90 -9.04 -12.15 -6.91
N TYR A 91 -9.14 -12.38 -8.21
CA TYR A 91 -9.90 -11.56 -9.18
C TYR A 91 -10.09 -12.36 -10.47
N ARG A 92 -10.97 -11.87 -11.33
CA ARG A 92 -11.23 -12.43 -12.66
C ARG A 92 -10.82 -11.42 -13.73
N VAL A 93 -10.07 -11.87 -14.71
CA VAL A 93 -9.73 -11.11 -15.91
C VAL A 93 -10.62 -11.57 -17.04
N TYR A 94 -11.36 -10.64 -17.64
CA TYR A 94 -12.21 -10.93 -18.79
C TYR A 94 -11.47 -10.56 -20.08
N PHE A 95 -11.53 -11.46 -21.03
CA PHE A 95 -11.16 -11.27 -22.44
C PHE A 95 -12.44 -11.32 -23.27
N ASP A 96 -12.36 -11.06 -24.59
CA ASP A 96 -13.55 -10.95 -25.44
C ASP A 96 -14.48 -12.16 -25.31
N GLU A 97 -13.96 -13.38 -25.39
CA GLU A 97 -14.75 -14.62 -25.38
C GLU A 97 -14.44 -15.55 -24.20
N THR A 98 -13.54 -15.18 -23.33
CA THR A 98 -13.09 -16.02 -22.21
C THR A 98 -12.75 -15.21 -20.98
N HIS A 99 -12.48 -15.90 -19.90
CA HIS A 99 -11.99 -15.25 -18.67
C HIS A 99 -11.00 -16.16 -17.94
N TRP A 100 -10.15 -15.54 -17.13
CA TRP A 100 -9.25 -16.24 -16.24
C TRP A 100 -9.58 -15.90 -14.80
N ASP A 101 -9.77 -16.93 -13.98
CA ASP A 101 -9.84 -16.80 -12.54
C ASP A 101 -8.42 -16.87 -11.99
N MET A 102 -7.96 -15.78 -11.41
CA MET A 102 -6.60 -15.66 -10.90
C MET A 102 -6.54 -16.26 -9.49
N PRO A 103 -5.87 -17.42 -9.30
CA PRO A 103 -5.81 -18.10 -8.01
C PRO A 103 -5.12 -17.23 -6.95
N ALA A 104 -5.53 -17.38 -5.69
CA ALA A 104 -4.84 -16.76 -4.57
C ALA A 104 -3.55 -17.50 -4.19
N ASN A 105 -3.46 -18.77 -4.55
CA ASN A 105 -2.30 -19.62 -4.31
C ASN A 105 -1.26 -19.43 -5.41
N TYR A 106 0.00 -19.20 -5.01
CA TYR A 106 1.10 -18.95 -5.95
C TYR A 106 1.38 -20.14 -6.88
N THR A 107 1.36 -21.36 -6.36
CA THR A 107 1.62 -22.57 -7.15
C THR A 107 0.54 -22.79 -8.21
N GLU A 108 -0.72 -22.53 -7.86
CA GLU A 108 -1.84 -22.63 -8.80
C GLU A 108 -1.77 -21.52 -9.85
N LEU A 109 -1.36 -20.30 -9.47
CA LEU A 109 -1.13 -19.21 -10.42
C LEU A 109 -0.02 -19.54 -11.40
N ALA A 110 1.11 -20.07 -10.92
CA ALA A 110 2.22 -20.48 -11.76
C ALA A 110 1.79 -21.59 -12.74
N ALA A 111 1.02 -22.58 -12.27
CA ALA A 111 0.49 -23.65 -13.11
C ALA A 111 -0.51 -23.12 -14.17
N LEU A 112 -1.37 -22.18 -13.81
CA LEU A 112 -2.28 -21.52 -14.75
C LEU A 112 -1.50 -20.82 -15.87
N LEU A 113 -0.51 -20.00 -15.52
CA LEU A 113 0.28 -19.27 -16.50
C LEU A 113 1.10 -20.20 -17.38
N GLU A 114 1.71 -21.25 -16.81
CA GLU A 114 2.44 -22.27 -17.56
C GLU A 114 1.55 -23.02 -18.56
N SER A 115 0.27 -23.23 -18.23
CA SER A 115 -0.69 -23.88 -19.13
C SER A 115 -1.05 -23.02 -20.35
N VAL A 116 -0.89 -21.70 -20.23
CA VAL A 116 -1.16 -20.75 -21.31
C VAL A 116 0.07 -20.52 -22.17
N GLU A 117 1.22 -20.35 -21.52
CA GLU A 117 2.49 -20.07 -22.19
C GLU A 117 3.62 -20.89 -21.54
N PRO A 118 4.23 -21.83 -22.25
CA PRO A 118 5.35 -22.61 -21.74
C PRO A 118 6.53 -21.71 -21.31
N GLY A 119 6.99 -21.89 -20.08
CA GLY A 119 8.04 -21.10 -19.47
C GLY A 119 7.54 -19.92 -18.64
N ALA A 120 6.24 -19.64 -18.63
CA ALA A 120 5.66 -18.54 -17.87
C ALA A 120 5.80 -18.70 -16.35
N ALA A 121 5.78 -19.91 -15.82
CA ALA A 121 6.02 -20.16 -14.40
C ALA A 121 7.41 -19.70 -13.98
N LYS A 122 8.43 -20.01 -14.78
CA LYS A 122 9.81 -19.57 -14.52
C LYS A 122 9.95 -18.04 -14.64
N ALA A 123 9.28 -17.42 -15.61
CA ALA A 123 9.28 -15.97 -15.77
C ALA A 123 8.60 -15.28 -14.55
N LEU A 124 7.51 -15.89 -14.05
CA LEU A 124 6.84 -15.41 -12.82
C LEU A 124 7.78 -15.46 -11.61
N ASP A 125 8.52 -16.56 -11.42
CA ASP A 125 9.51 -16.68 -10.33
C ASP A 125 10.54 -15.55 -10.38
N GLN A 126 11.12 -15.32 -11.54
CA GLN A 126 12.10 -14.24 -11.75
C GLN A 126 11.49 -12.85 -11.46
N PHE A 127 10.28 -12.60 -11.97
CA PHE A 127 9.57 -11.35 -11.71
C PHE A 127 9.31 -11.14 -10.21
N MET A 128 8.92 -12.19 -9.50
CA MET A 128 8.63 -12.11 -8.06
C MET A 128 9.90 -11.88 -7.23
N GLU A 129 11.03 -12.47 -7.60
CA GLU A 129 12.33 -12.21 -6.97
C GLU A 129 12.76 -10.74 -7.15
N GLU A 130 12.63 -10.22 -8.36
CA GLU A 130 12.91 -8.81 -8.65
C GLU A 130 11.95 -7.87 -7.92
N ALA A 131 10.65 -8.18 -7.93
CA ALA A 131 9.65 -7.40 -7.23
C ALA A 131 9.90 -7.36 -5.73
N LYS A 132 10.29 -8.51 -5.13
CA LYS A 132 10.68 -8.58 -3.72
C LYS A 132 11.86 -7.68 -3.43
N TYR A 133 12.91 -7.73 -4.24
CA TYR A 133 14.08 -6.86 -4.07
C TYR A 133 13.69 -5.37 -4.16
N LYS A 134 12.85 -5.02 -5.15
CA LYS A 134 12.33 -3.65 -5.32
C LYS A 134 11.51 -3.19 -4.11
N TYR A 135 10.69 -4.07 -3.57
CA TYR A 135 9.91 -3.79 -2.36
C TYR A 135 10.80 -3.58 -1.13
N ASP A 136 11.75 -4.47 -0.90
CA ASP A 136 12.65 -4.41 0.25
C ASP A 136 13.49 -3.13 0.28
N ILE A 137 13.93 -2.64 -0.87
CA ILE A 137 14.65 -1.36 -0.99
C ILE A 137 13.70 -0.16 -0.95
N GLY A 138 12.67 -0.17 -1.78
CA GLY A 138 11.74 0.95 -1.95
C GLY A 138 10.93 1.22 -0.68
N VAL A 139 10.21 0.21 -0.21
CA VAL A 139 9.34 0.33 0.96
C VAL A 139 10.11 0.18 2.26
N GLY A 140 11.11 -0.72 2.30
CA GLY A 140 11.88 -0.97 3.52
C GLY A 140 12.82 0.17 3.91
N LYS A 141 13.40 0.88 2.93
CA LYS A 141 14.38 1.95 3.19
C LYS A 141 13.92 3.33 2.72
N LEU A 142 13.52 3.48 1.46
CA LEU A 142 13.33 4.80 0.82
C LEU A 142 12.09 5.54 1.29
N VAL A 143 10.96 4.86 1.40
CA VAL A 143 9.67 5.49 1.78
C VAL A 143 9.72 6.14 3.16
N HIS A 144 10.62 5.68 4.02
CA HIS A 144 10.78 6.20 5.37
C HIS A 144 11.73 7.39 5.48
N GLN A 145 12.39 7.77 4.39
CA GLN A 145 13.26 8.93 4.36
C GLN A 145 12.45 10.20 4.09
N PRO A 146 12.72 11.31 4.81
CA PRO A 146 11.92 12.52 4.69
C PRO A 146 12.05 13.24 3.35
N GLY A 147 13.06 12.92 2.51
CA GLY A 147 13.28 13.53 1.20
C GLY A 147 13.63 15.00 1.25
N ILE A 148 14.29 15.45 2.31
CA ILE A 148 14.62 16.87 2.55
C ILE A 148 16.02 17.22 2.01
N SER A 149 16.88 16.24 1.82
CA SER A 149 18.29 16.45 1.44
C SER A 149 18.72 15.51 0.32
N LEU A 150 19.48 16.03 -0.66
CA LEU A 150 20.11 15.21 -1.69
C LEU A 150 21.07 14.17 -1.10
N LYS A 151 21.58 14.37 0.12
CA LYS A 151 22.43 13.38 0.80
C LYS A 151 21.72 12.07 1.11
N GLU A 152 20.40 12.10 1.25
CA GLU A 152 19.57 10.90 1.47
C GLU A 152 19.57 9.97 0.25
N PHE A 153 19.92 10.49 -0.93
CA PHE A 153 20.03 9.73 -2.18
C PHE A 153 21.45 9.24 -2.48
N ILE A 154 22.44 9.57 -1.62
CA ILE A 154 23.85 9.14 -1.75
C ILE A 154 24.11 7.87 -0.91
N ASP A 155 23.16 6.97 -0.84
CA ASP A 155 23.35 5.64 -0.26
C ASP A 155 23.85 4.68 -1.34
N ILE A 156 24.93 3.93 -1.05
CA ILE A 156 25.53 2.96 -1.99
C ILE A 156 24.52 1.88 -2.37
N ASP A 157 23.66 1.46 -1.45
CA ASP A 157 22.59 0.50 -1.72
C ASP A 157 21.51 1.10 -2.62
N LEU A 158 21.27 2.42 -2.49
CA LEU A 158 20.35 3.14 -3.35
C LEU A 158 20.91 3.25 -4.78
N ILE A 159 22.17 3.63 -4.92
CA ILE A 159 22.82 3.76 -6.24
C ILE A 159 22.84 2.40 -6.94
N LYS A 160 23.22 1.33 -6.24
CA LYS A 160 23.12 -0.05 -6.76
C LYS A 160 21.67 -0.43 -7.09
N GLY A 161 20.73 -0.01 -6.26
CA GLY A 161 19.30 -0.21 -6.47
C GLY A 161 18.81 0.46 -7.76
N VAL A 162 19.15 1.72 -7.98
CA VAL A 162 18.75 2.48 -9.19
C VAL A 162 19.21 1.78 -10.48
N PHE A 163 20.44 1.27 -10.51
CA PHE A 163 20.96 0.52 -11.67
C PHE A 163 20.32 -0.88 -11.82
N LYS A 164 19.87 -1.51 -10.73
CA LYS A 164 19.26 -2.83 -10.74
C LYS A 164 17.73 -2.79 -10.83
N LEU A 165 17.12 -1.62 -10.61
CA LEU A 165 15.67 -1.45 -10.53
C LEU A 165 15.03 -1.05 -11.87
N ASP A 166 15.78 -0.99 -12.96
CA ASP A 166 15.31 -0.58 -14.29
C ASP A 166 14.48 0.72 -14.29
N VAL A 167 14.83 1.65 -13.38
CA VAL A 167 14.08 2.90 -13.14
C VAL A 167 13.90 3.74 -14.42
N PHE A 168 14.79 3.56 -15.40
CA PHE A 168 14.77 4.27 -16.68
C PHE A 168 14.11 3.46 -17.82
N GLN A 169 13.57 2.27 -17.55
CA GLN A 169 12.88 1.46 -18.55
C GLN A 169 11.37 1.72 -18.49
N SER A 170 10.71 1.61 -19.64
CA SER A 170 9.24 1.64 -19.66
C SER A 170 8.67 0.32 -19.14
N MET A 171 7.47 0.37 -18.52
CA MET A 171 6.75 -0.83 -18.06
C MET A 171 6.62 -1.88 -19.18
N LYS A 172 6.31 -1.46 -20.42
CA LYS A 172 6.19 -2.34 -21.59
C LYS A 172 7.47 -3.12 -21.91
N LYS A 173 8.64 -2.62 -21.52
CA LYS A 173 9.93 -3.27 -21.77
C LYS A 173 10.37 -4.13 -20.60
N HIS A 174 9.79 -3.89 -19.43
CA HIS A 174 10.11 -4.60 -18.20
C HIS A 174 9.27 -5.88 -18.01
N VAL A 175 8.06 -5.90 -18.58
CA VAL A 175 7.11 -7.04 -18.52
C VAL A 175 7.23 -7.92 -19.76
#